data_0a7e11370d9bae30f767190b74327caa
#
_entry.id   0a7e11370d9bae30f767190b74327caa
#
_cell.length_a   1.000
_cell.length_b   1.000
_cell.length_c   1.000
_cell.angle_alpha   90.00
_cell.angle_beta   90.00
_cell.angle_gamma   90.00
#
_symmetry.space_group_name_H-M   'P 1'
#
loop_
_entity.id
_entity.type
_entity.pdbx_description
1 polymer ?
#
loop_
_entity_poly.entity_id
_entity_poly.type
_entity_poly.pdbx_seq_one_letter_code
_entity_poly.pdbx_strand_id
1 'polypeptide(L)'
;GEFRDAAVDFIKHQHEAGTPFFLWFNTTHMHFRTHTEPGSVGRAGRGQSRYHDTMLDHDDTVGSLLDLLDELGIAENTIVMYSTDNGPHMNSWPDAGMTPFRNEKNSNWEGAYRVPALVRWPGHIPAGSVLTGIVSHADWFVTLLSAAGVPDIAERLRAGTDLNGTTYKVHLDGHDQLAYITGETDESPRNHFFYVSDDGDLTALRYDNWKFVFLEQRCTGTLQIWAEPYVELRVPKLFNLRTDPYERADVTSNTYYDWMLDHVFLFVPAQAYVAKMLETLVEFPQRQKSASFSMDQVLAKLQDATTRSS
;
A
#
# COMPACT_ATOMS: atom_id res chain seq x y z
N GLY A 1 -9.22 7.52 22.47
CA GLY A 1 -8.27 8.47 22.92
C GLY A 1 -8.20 9.75 22.08
N GLU A 2 -7.20 10.52 22.34
CA GLU A 2 -7.03 11.90 21.83
C GLU A 2 -7.19 12.03 20.31
N PHE A 3 -6.58 11.15 19.52
CA PHE A 3 -6.71 11.17 18.05
C PHE A 3 -8.14 10.90 17.57
N ARG A 4 -8.82 9.95 18.21
CA ARG A 4 -10.23 9.66 17.91
C ARG A 4 -11.10 10.89 18.20
N ASP A 5 -10.92 11.50 19.36
CA ASP A 5 -11.72 12.65 19.78
C ASP A 5 -11.51 13.83 18.84
N ALA A 6 -10.27 14.08 18.40
CA ALA A 6 -9.97 15.10 17.38
C ALA A 6 -10.63 14.81 16.02
N ALA A 7 -10.67 13.54 15.59
CA ALA A 7 -11.35 13.16 14.35
C ALA A 7 -12.87 13.34 14.46
N VAL A 8 -13.46 12.97 15.59
CA VAL A 8 -14.89 13.15 15.89
C VAL A 8 -15.25 14.64 15.86
N ASP A 9 -14.47 15.49 16.55
CA ASP A 9 -14.70 16.93 16.59
C ASP A 9 -14.56 17.57 15.22
N PHE A 10 -13.58 17.13 14.41
CA PHE A 10 -13.41 17.60 13.04
C PHE A 10 -14.63 17.26 12.17
N ILE A 11 -15.11 16.01 12.20
CA ILE A 11 -16.27 15.59 11.40
C ILE A 11 -17.51 16.39 11.80
N LYS A 12 -17.79 16.53 13.11
CA LYS A 12 -18.93 17.30 13.62
C LYS A 12 -18.88 18.77 13.17
N HIS A 13 -17.70 19.38 13.29
CA HIS A 13 -17.51 20.78 12.88
C HIS A 13 -17.75 20.99 11.37
N GLN A 14 -17.24 20.07 10.52
CA GLN A 14 -17.47 20.17 9.07
C GLN A 14 -18.94 19.93 8.71
N HIS A 15 -19.59 18.97 9.39
CA HIS A 15 -21.02 18.72 9.22
C HIS A 15 -21.87 19.95 9.58
N GLU A 16 -21.62 20.55 10.75
CA GLU A 16 -22.33 21.78 11.20
C GLU A 16 -22.10 22.95 10.25
N ALA A 17 -20.91 23.08 9.70
CA ALA A 17 -20.55 24.11 8.73
C ALA A 17 -21.12 23.83 7.31
N GLY A 18 -21.67 22.65 7.05
CA GLY A 18 -22.11 22.22 5.72
C GLY A 18 -20.97 22.14 4.69
N THR A 19 -19.73 21.91 5.16
CA THR A 19 -18.53 21.90 4.33
C THR A 19 -18.11 20.46 4.00
N PRO A 20 -17.91 20.09 2.71
CA PRO A 20 -17.32 18.81 2.36
C PRO A 20 -15.93 18.67 2.97
N PHE A 21 -15.57 17.45 3.36
CA PHE A 21 -14.28 17.21 4.01
C PHE A 21 -13.56 15.98 3.42
N PHE A 22 -12.24 15.99 3.58
CA PHE A 22 -11.37 14.83 3.41
C PHE A 22 -10.60 14.63 4.71
N LEU A 23 -10.71 13.43 5.29
CA LEU A 23 -10.01 13.07 6.52
C LEU A 23 -9.10 11.86 6.24
N TRP A 24 -7.80 12.06 6.34
CA TRP A 24 -6.84 10.97 6.40
C TRP A 24 -6.49 10.70 7.85
N PHE A 25 -7.07 9.66 8.40
CA PHE A 25 -6.99 9.33 9.81
C PHE A 25 -6.09 8.12 10.07
N ASN A 26 -4.96 8.35 10.72
CA ASN A 26 -4.03 7.32 11.14
C ASN A 26 -4.02 7.24 12.66
N THR A 27 -4.30 6.05 13.20
CA THR A 27 -4.13 5.78 14.63
C THR A 27 -2.67 5.43 14.93
N THR A 28 -2.28 5.46 16.23
CA THR A 28 -0.97 4.95 16.66
C THR A 28 -0.93 3.43 16.77
N HIS A 29 -2.05 2.78 16.58
CA HIS A 29 -2.26 1.34 16.59
C HIS A 29 -2.34 0.82 15.13
N MET A 30 -1.80 -0.29 14.79
CA MET A 30 -0.93 -1.22 15.51
C MET A 30 0.50 -1.00 15.02
N HIS A 31 1.48 -1.04 15.89
CA HIS A 31 2.89 -1.01 15.51
C HIS A 31 3.65 -2.06 16.33
N PHE A 32 4.91 -2.36 16.01
CA PHE A 32 5.67 -3.41 16.69
C PHE A 32 5.87 -3.16 18.19
N ARG A 33 5.84 -1.90 18.63
CA ARG A 33 5.77 -1.53 20.04
C ARG A 33 4.36 -1.07 20.37
N THR A 34 3.58 -2.00 20.91
CA THR A 34 2.18 -1.77 21.23
C THR A 34 2.05 -1.22 22.64
N HIS A 35 1.34 -0.10 22.78
CA HIS A 35 1.03 0.53 24.07
C HIS A 35 -0.47 0.41 24.33
N THR A 36 -0.84 -0.59 25.13
CA THR A 36 -2.23 -0.83 25.55
C THR A 36 -2.63 0.17 26.64
N GLU A 37 -3.78 0.80 26.51
CA GLU A 37 -4.33 1.63 27.58
C GLU A 37 -4.56 0.80 28.85
N PRO A 38 -4.29 1.35 30.06
CA PRO A 38 -4.43 0.58 31.30
C PRO A 38 -5.82 -0.04 31.49
N GLY A 39 -6.88 0.63 31.05
CA GLY A 39 -8.26 0.14 31.12
C GLY A 39 -8.59 -0.99 30.16
N SER A 40 -7.76 -1.21 29.14
CA SER A 40 -7.98 -2.21 28.09
C SER A 40 -7.20 -3.51 28.32
N VAL A 41 -6.31 -3.53 29.31
CA VAL A 41 -5.51 -4.72 29.61
C VAL A 41 -6.42 -5.89 30.02
N GLY A 42 -6.33 -7.00 29.29
CA GLY A 42 -7.11 -8.21 29.52
C GLY A 42 -8.47 -8.25 28.80
N ARG A 43 -8.85 -7.25 28.03
CA ARG A 43 -10.12 -7.21 27.27
C ARG A 43 -10.25 -8.36 26.27
N ALA A 44 -9.18 -8.72 25.60
CA ALA A 44 -9.18 -9.81 24.62
C ALA A 44 -9.31 -11.21 25.25
N GLY A 45 -9.24 -11.30 26.56
CA GLY A 45 -9.43 -12.53 27.31
C GLY A 45 -8.14 -13.23 27.73
N ARG A 46 -8.32 -14.27 28.54
CA ARG A 46 -7.21 -15.02 29.11
C ARG A 46 -6.42 -15.75 28.01
N GLY A 47 -5.11 -15.61 28.04
CA GLY A 47 -4.21 -16.24 27.08
C GLY A 47 -3.99 -15.41 25.81
N GLN A 48 -4.58 -14.21 25.72
CA GLN A 48 -4.30 -13.25 24.67
C GLN A 48 -3.24 -12.23 25.13
N SER A 49 -2.52 -11.66 24.17
CA SER A 49 -1.49 -10.65 24.45
C SER A 49 -2.08 -9.23 24.50
N ARG A 50 -1.26 -8.29 24.97
CA ARG A 50 -1.59 -6.86 24.90
C ARG A 50 -1.78 -6.36 23.46
N TYR A 51 -1.21 -7.02 22.48
CA TYR A 51 -1.45 -6.75 21.08
C TYR A 51 -2.94 -6.91 20.73
N HIS A 52 -3.56 -7.99 21.19
CA HIS A 52 -4.99 -8.26 20.95
C HIS A 52 -5.88 -7.28 21.73
N ASP A 53 -5.51 -6.91 22.97
CA ASP A 53 -6.23 -5.89 23.72
C ASP A 53 -6.24 -4.55 22.98
N THR A 54 -5.10 -4.15 22.43
CA THR A 54 -4.96 -2.91 21.65
C THR A 54 -5.68 -2.97 20.29
N MET A 55 -5.78 -4.18 19.69
CA MET A 55 -6.61 -4.36 18.50
C MET A 55 -8.09 -4.09 18.76
N LEU A 56 -8.60 -4.46 19.95
CA LEU A 56 -9.97 -4.11 20.35
C LEU A 56 -10.16 -2.60 20.52
N ASP A 57 -9.16 -1.89 21.05
CA ASP A 57 -9.20 -0.42 21.16
C ASP A 57 -9.18 0.25 19.77
N HIS A 58 -8.47 -0.36 18.83
CA HIS A 58 -8.48 0.10 17.44
C HIS A 58 -9.85 -0.12 16.78
N ASP A 59 -10.43 -1.31 16.97
CA ASP A 59 -11.77 -1.65 16.46
C ASP A 59 -12.84 -0.72 17.02
N ASP A 60 -12.84 -0.45 18.33
CA ASP A 60 -13.72 0.52 18.98
C ASP A 60 -13.58 1.94 18.37
N THR A 61 -12.36 2.32 18.03
CA THR A 61 -12.09 3.61 17.37
C THR A 61 -12.73 3.69 16.00
N VAL A 62 -12.55 2.66 15.17
CA VAL A 62 -13.19 2.57 13.86
C VAL A 62 -14.71 2.54 13.98
N GLY A 63 -15.25 1.71 14.88
CA GLY A 63 -16.69 1.62 15.16
C GLY A 63 -17.28 2.98 15.52
N SER A 64 -16.63 3.72 16.43
CA SER A 64 -17.12 5.04 16.84
C SER A 64 -17.20 6.07 15.70
N LEU A 65 -16.32 6.00 14.71
CA LEU A 65 -16.38 6.87 13.54
C LEU A 65 -17.51 6.46 12.59
N LEU A 66 -17.73 5.17 12.40
CA LEU A 66 -18.85 4.67 11.58
C LEU A 66 -20.19 5.03 12.20
N ASP A 67 -20.35 4.83 13.53
CA ASP A 67 -21.54 5.19 14.27
C ASP A 67 -21.83 6.70 14.17
N LEU A 68 -20.78 7.53 14.28
CA LEU A 68 -20.92 8.99 14.13
C LEU A 68 -21.47 9.37 12.75
N LEU A 69 -21.01 8.75 11.66
CA LEU A 69 -21.52 9.07 10.33
C LEU A 69 -23.01 8.68 10.18
N ASP A 70 -23.42 7.58 10.80
CA ASP A 70 -24.80 7.13 10.84
C ASP A 70 -25.66 8.08 11.72
N GLU A 71 -25.20 8.47 12.91
CA GLU A 71 -25.85 9.41 13.81
C GLU A 71 -26.07 10.81 13.17
N LEU A 72 -25.09 11.29 12.41
CA LEU A 72 -25.17 12.56 11.69
C LEU A 72 -25.99 12.46 10.39
N GLY A 73 -26.38 11.27 9.97
CA GLY A 73 -27.13 11.04 8.74
C GLY A 73 -26.35 11.34 7.44
N ILE A 74 -25.02 11.23 7.49
CA ILE A 74 -24.14 11.53 6.35
C ILE A 74 -23.46 10.30 5.76
N ALA A 75 -23.75 9.11 6.25
CA ALA A 75 -23.12 7.86 5.81
C ALA A 75 -23.27 7.58 4.30
N GLU A 76 -24.45 7.86 3.72
CA GLU A 76 -24.70 7.66 2.27
C GLU A 76 -23.91 8.63 1.38
N ASN A 77 -23.50 9.77 1.94
CA ASN A 77 -22.69 10.77 1.24
C ASN A 77 -21.21 10.77 1.70
N THR A 78 -20.75 9.67 2.28
CA THR A 78 -19.38 9.55 2.77
C THR A 78 -18.75 8.23 2.32
N ILE A 79 -17.61 8.31 1.62
CA ILE A 79 -16.78 7.16 1.32
C ILE A 79 -15.88 6.91 2.51
N VAL A 80 -15.97 5.73 3.10
CA VAL A 80 -15.03 5.28 4.15
C VAL A 80 -14.17 4.16 3.59
N MET A 81 -12.86 4.39 3.54
CA MET A 81 -11.86 3.39 3.15
C MET A 81 -11.04 3.02 4.37
N TYR A 82 -10.95 1.74 4.67
CA TYR A 82 -10.12 1.19 5.73
C TYR A 82 -9.04 0.29 5.15
N SER A 83 -7.81 0.51 5.57
CA SER A 83 -6.66 -0.32 5.21
C SER A 83 -5.54 -0.15 6.24
N THR A 84 -4.38 -0.76 5.96
CA THR A 84 -3.10 -0.50 6.62
C THR A 84 -2.05 -0.18 5.56
N ASP A 85 -0.97 0.47 5.96
CA ASP A 85 0.12 0.91 5.08
C ASP A 85 0.95 -0.24 4.50
N ASN A 86 1.12 -1.32 5.26
CA ASN A 86 1.96 -2.47 4.90
C ASN A 86 1.48 -3.76 5.57
N GLY A 87 2.07 -4.87 5.16
CA GLY A 87 1.87 -6.16 5.79
C GLY A 87 2.40 -6.20 7.23
N PRO A 88 2.02 -7.21 8.01
CA PRO A 88 2.37 -7.31 9.42
C PRO A 88 3.89 -7.45 9.62
N HIS A 89 4.31 -7.24 10.86
CA HIS A 89 5.69 -7.27 11.30
C HIS A 89 5.91 -8.42 12.30
N MET A 90 6.94 -9.22 12.11
CA MET A 90 7.19 -10.42 12.94
C MET A 90 7.75 -10.11 14.34
N ASN A 91 8.06 -8.88 14.68
CA ASN A 91 8.68 -8.56 15.97
C ASN A 91 7.81 -8.94 17.18
N SER A 92 6.50 -9.03 17.02
CA SER A 92 5.58 -9.44 18.07
C SER A 92 5.08 -10.87 17.91
N TRP A 93 5.53 -11.59 16.87
CA TRP A 93 5.18 -12.99 16.69
C TRP A 93 5.76 -13.86 17.82
N PRO A 94 5.01 -14.84 18.35
CA PRO A 94 3.69 -15.33 17.90
C PRO A 94 2.46 -14.64 18.50
N ASP A 95 2.61 -13.63 19.34
CA ASP A 95 1.48 -12.94 19.99
C ASP A 95 0.73 -11.97 19.05
N ALA A 96 1.39 -11.46 18.02
CA ALA A 96 0.75 -10.65 17.00
C ALA A 96 0.16 -11.51 15.88
N GLY A 97 -0.84 -10.96 15.19
CA GLY A 97 -1.37 -11.56 13.98
C GLY A 97 -0.35 -11.54 12.84
N MET A 98 -0.24 -12.66 12.13
CA MET A 98 0.53 -12.78 10.89
C MET A 98 -0.36 -13.32 9.78
N THR A 99 0.06 -13.11 8.54
CA THR A 99 -0.58 -13.71 7.36
C THR A 99 0.16 -14.97 6.91
N PRO A 100 -0.47 -15.86 6.15
CA PRO A 100 0.20 -17.03 5.59
C PRO A 100 1.13 -16.69 4.42
N PHE A 101 1.09 -15.45 3.92
CA PHE A 101 1.93 -14.99 2.83
C PHE A 101 3.39 -14.91 3.24
N ARG A 102 4.27 -15.05 2.25
CA ARG A 102 5.72 -15.07 2.49
C ARG A 102 6.20 -13.75 3.10
N ASN A 103 6.99 -13.85 4.16
CA ASN A 103 7.71 -12.77 4.82
C ASN A 103 6.80 -11.67 5.43
N GLU A 104 7.31 -10.47 5.62
CA GLU A 104 6.71 -9.39 6.39
C GLU A 104 7.05 -8.01 5.83
N LYS A 105 6.58 -6.94 6.49
CA LYS A 105 6.93 -5.54 6.22
C LYS A 105 8.41 -5.40 5.84
N ASN A 106 8.70 -4.52 4.88
CA ASN A 106 10.04 -4.24 4.35
C ASN A 106 10.69 -5.38 3.55
N SER A 107 9.91 -6.34 3.09
CA SER A 107 10.34 -7.28 2.07
C SER A 107 9.61 -7.02 0.74
N ASN A 108 9.98 -7.74 -0.31
CA ASN A 108 9.27 -7.67 -1.59
C ASN A 108 8.36 -8.90 -1.83
N TRP A 109 8.04 -9.62 -0.78
CA TRP A 109 7.15 -10.76 -0.80
C TRP A 109 5.70 -10.35 -0.52
N GLU A 110 4.75 -11.22 -0.86
CA GLU A 110 3.32 -10.91 -0.69
C GLU A 110 2.94 -10.61 0.77
N GLY A 111 3.67 -11.14 1.75
CA GLY A 111 3.43 -10.84 3.16
C GLY A 111 3.71 -9.39 3.56
N ALA A 112 4.51 -8.65 2.76
CA ALA A 112 4.74 -7.22 2.98
C ALA A 112 3.69 -6.33 2.31
N TYR A 113 3.12 -6.77 1.19
CA TYR A 113 2.32 -5.93 0.30
C TYR A 113 0.82 -6.24 0.33
N ARG A 114 0.43 -7.48 0.66
CA ARG A 114 -0.99 -7.80 0.80
C ARG A 114 -1.54 -7.30 2.13
N VAL A 115 -2.46 -6.38 2.04
CA VAL A 115 -3.12 -5.74 3.17
C VAL A 115 -4.64 -5.84 3.05
N PRO A 116 -5.39 -5.82 4.17
CA PRO A 116 -6.84 -5.69 4.10
C PRO A 116 -7.21 -4.36 3.45
N ALA A 117 -8.26 -4.36 2.65
CA ALA A 117 -8.85 -3.16 2.07
C ALA A 117 -10.37 -3.31 2.08
N LEU A 118 -11.03 -2.41 2.79
CA LEU A 118 -12.48 -2.39 2.94
C LEU A 118 -12.98 -1.00 2.56
N VAL A 119 -14.09 -0.94 1.82
CA VAL A 119 -14.72 0.32 1.43
C VAL A 119 -16.20 0.27 1.75
N ARG A 120 -16.69 1.32 2.39
CA ARG A 120 -18.11 1.52 2.67
C ARG A 120 -18.58 2.79 1.97
N TRP A 121 -19.60 2.68 1.15
CA TRP A 121 -20.33 3.80 0.56
C TRP A 121 -21.77 3.36 0.27
N PRO A 122 -22.66 3.46 1.27
CA PRO A 122 -24.04 3.00 1.15
C PRO A 122 -24.76 3.63 -0.05
N GLY A 123 -25.55 2.82 -0.77
CA GLY A 123 -26.24 3.28 -1.97
C GLY A 123 -25.39 3.30 -3.26
N HIS A 124 -24.07 3.23 -3.16
CA HIS A 124 -23.14 3.27 -4.30
C HIS A 124 -22.35 1.97 -4.45
N ILE A 125 -21.89 1.39 -3.36
CA ILE A 125 -21.14 0.12 -3.38
C ILE A 125 -22.05 -0.99 -2.85
N PRO A 126 -22.24 -2.09 -3.59
CA PRO A 126 -23.06 -3.20 -3.14
C PRO A 126 -22.52 -3.82 -1.85
N ALA A 127 -23.37 -3.91 -0.83
CA ALA A 127 -22.98 -4.46 0.46
C ALA A 127 -22.57 -5.94 0.34
N GLY A 128 -21.49 -6.33 1.03
CA GLY A 128 -21.00 -7.72 1.03
C GLY A 128 -20.30 -8.16 -0.25
N SER A 129 -20.07 -7.26 -1.20
CA SER A 129 -19.30 -7.57 -2.42
C SER A 129 -17.83 -7.87 -2.07
N VAL A 130 -17.25 -8.80 -2.83
CA VAL A 130 -15.84 -9.18 -2.74
C VAL A 130 -15.19 -8.98 -4.10
N LEU A 131 -14.25 -8.05 -4.18
CA LEU A 131 -13.52 -7.74 -5.39
C LEU A 131 -12.14 -8.39 -5.35
N THR A 132 -11.75 -9.08 -6.42
CA THR A 132 -10.51 -9.88 -6.49
C THR A 132 -9.47 -9.32 -7.44
N GLY A 133 -9.79 -8.27 -8.19
CA GLY A 133 -8.84 -7.55 -9.05
C GLY A 133 -7.77 -6.82 -8.24
N ILE A 134 -6.70 -6.45 -8.90
CA ILE A 134 -5.60 -5.71 -8.25
C ILE A 134 -6.06 -4.28 -7.98
N VAL A 135 -5.95 -3.84 -6.72
CA VAL A 135 -6.13 -2.46 -6.28
C VAL A 135 -4.91 -2.07 -5.46
N SER A 136 -4.39 -0.88 -5.68
CA SER A 136 -3.21 -0.35 -4.98
C SER A 136 -3.57 0.90 -4.18
N HIS A 137 -2.79 1.19 -3.14
CA HIS A 137 -2.91 2.47 -2.41
C HIS A 137 -2.73 3.69 -3.33
N ALA A 138 -1.92 3.57 -4.38
CA ALA A 138 -1.75 4.63 -5.38
C ALA A 138 -3.05 4.99 -6.13
N ASP A 139 -4.03 4.07 -6.17
CA ASP A 139 -5.29 4.27 -6.89
C ASP A 139 -6.26 5.19 -6.15
N TRP A 140 -6.17 5.27 -4.82
CA TRP A 140 -7.15 5.99 -4.00
C TRP A 140 -7.19 7.48 -4.30
N PHE A 141 -6.05 8.13 -4.59
CA PHE A 141 -6.02 9.55 -4.91
C PHE A 141 -6.86 9.86 -6.17
N VAL A 142 -6.65 9.10 -7.22
CA VAL A 142 -7.38 9.27 -8.49
C VAL A 142 -8.86 8.90 -8.32
N THR A 143 -9.13 7.78 -7.65
CA THR A 143 -10.49 7.26 -7.43
C THR A 143 -11.34 8.22 -6.59
N LEU A 144 -10.80 8.77 -5.49
CA LEU A 144 -11.53 9.70 -4.64
C LEU A 144 -11.79 11.03 -5.33
N LEU A 145 -10.87 11.52 -6.16
CA LEU A 145 -11.09 12.72 -6.96
C LEU A 145 -12.11 12.48 -8.08
N SER A 146 -12.10 11.29 -8.69
CA SER A 146 -13.14 10.89 -9.65
C SER A 146 -14.52 10.88 -8.99
N ALA A 147 -14.66 10.29 -7.81
CA ALA A 147 -15.89 10.31 -7.03
C ALA A 147 -16.33 11.75 -6.64
N ALA A 148 -15.36 12.65 -6.46
CA ALA A 148 -15.62 14.08 -6.20
C ALA A 148 -15.87 14.90 -7.48
N GLY A 149 -16.00 14.28 -8.66
CA GLY A 149 -16.32 14.94 -9.92
C GLY A 149 -15.11 15.45 -10.72
N VAL A 150 -13.89 14.96 -10.43
CA VAL A 150 -12.65 15.30 -11.15
C VAL A 150 -11.98 14.04 -11.70
N PRO A 151 -12.61 13.33 -12.67
CA PRO A 151 -12.09 12.06 -13.18
C PRO A 151 -10.82 12.21 -14.04
N ASP A 152 -10.53 13.39 -14.54
CA ASP A 152 -9.41 13.72 -15.44
C ASP A 152 -8.15 14.22 -14.71
N ILE A 153 -8.07 14.02 -13.39
CA ILE A 153 -6.99 14.60 -12.58
C ILE A 153 -5.60 14.12 -13.00
N ALA A 154 -5.46 12.86 -13.42
CA ALA A 154 -4.19 12.31 -13.84
C ALA A 154 -3.66 13.00 -15.10
N GLU A 155 -4.52 13.19 -16.11
CA GLU A 155 -4.19 13.89 -17.35
C GLU A 155 -3.88 15.37 -17.09
N ARG A 156 -4.67 16.01 -16.26
CA ARG A 156 -4.47 17.43 -15.89
C ARG A 156 -3.14 17.64 -15.19
N LEU A 157 -2.79 16.80 -14.22
CA LEU A 157 -1.51 16.88 -13.51
C LEU A 157 -0.34 16.54 -14.42
N ARG A 158 -0.49 15.60 -15.35
CA ARG A 158 0.56 15.28 -16.33
C ARG A 158 0.82 16.46 -17.29
N ALA A 159 -0.23 17.14 -17.75
CA ALA A 159 -0.11 18.33 -18.58
C ALA A 159 0.44 19.55 -17.84
N GLY A 160 0.19 19.63 -16.54
CA GLY A 160 0.47 20.77 -15.68
C GLY A 160 -0.80 21.52 -15.31
N THR A 161 -1.10 21.58 -14.02
CA THR A 161 -2.31 22.23 -13.48
C THR A 161 -1.92 23.24 -12.42
N ASP A 162 -2.47 24.45 -12.49
CA ASP A 162 -2.35 25.44 -11.43
C ASP A 162 -3.36 25.11 -10.31
N LEU A 163 -2.84 25.00 -9.09
CA LEU A 163 -3.61 24.83 -7.87
C LEU A 163 -3.18 25.93 -6.88
N ASN A 164 -4.04 26.89 -6.65
CA ASN A 164 -3.79 28.02 -5.74
C ASN A 164 -2.49 28.80 -6.05
N GLY A 165 -2.19 29.05 -7.32
CA GLY A 165 -1.02 29.82 -7.75
C GLY A 165 0.28 29.00 -7.82
N THR A 166 0.19 27.69 -7.63
CA THR A 166 1.32 26.76 -7.82
C THR A 166 1.01 25.78 -8.94
N THR A 167 1.85 25.74 -9.96
CA THR A 167 1.72 24.77 -11.05
C THR A 167 2.33 23.43 -10.66
N TYR A 168 1.49 22.38 -10.66
CA TYR A 168 1.90 21.01 -10.44
C TYR A 168 1.94 20.27 -11.78
N LYS A 169 3.12 19.76 -12.14
CA LYS A 169 3.29 18.86 -13.28
C LYS A 169 3.90 17.55 -12.74
N VAL A 170 3.06 16.50 -12.65
CA VAL A 170 3.44 15.23 -12.04
C VAL A 170 2.77 14.08 -12.78
N HIS A 171 3.42 12.90 -12.78
CA HIS A 171 2.84 11.64 -13.17
C HIS A 171 2.21 10.96 -11.95
N LEU A 172 1.04 10.38 -12.11
CA LEU A 172 0.39 9.54 -11.10
C LEU A 172 0.36 8.10 -11.60
N ASP A 173 0.80 7.18 -10.76
CA ASP A 173 0.79 5.73 -11.04
C ASP A 173 -0.56 5.08 -10.68
N GLY A 174 -1.50 5.85 -10.15
CA GLY A 174 -2.83 5.41 -9.77
C GLY A 174 -3.78 5.23 -10.95
N HIS A 175 -4.66 4.26 -10.85
CA HIS A 175 -5.78 4.03 -11.76
C HIS A 175 -7.09 4.40 -11.06
N ASP A 176 -8.04 4.97 -11.81
CA ASP A 176 -9.38 5.22 -11.28
C ASP A 176 -10.14 3.91 -11.13
N GLN A 177 -10.40 3.52 -9.90
CA GLN A 177 -11.09 2.28 -9.53
C GLN A 177 -12.61 2.48 -9.34
N LEU A 178 -13.14 3.69 -9.54
CA LEU A 178 -14.52 4.02 -9.17
C LEU A 178 -15.54 3.06 -9.80
N ALA A 179 -15.49 2.89 -11.11
CA ALA A 179 -16.40 2.00 -11.82
C ALA A 179 -16.29 0.52 -11.33
N TYR A 180 -15.07 0.09 -10.97
CA TYR A 180 -14.85 -1.25 -10.46
C TYR A 180 -15.38 -1.45 -9.04
N ILE A 181 -15.15 -0.52 -8.14
CA ILE A 181 -15.63 -0.65 -6.74
C ILE A 181 -17.15 -0.44 -6.61
N THR A 182 -17.77 0.31 -7.52
CA THR A 182 -19.24 0.48 -7.57
C THR A 182 -19.96 -0.66 -8.29
N GLY A 183 -19.23 -1.55 -8.98
CA GLY A 183 -19.78 -2.66 -9.73
C GLY A 183 -20.32 -2.29 -11.11
N GLU A 184 -19.93 -1.15 -11.66
CA GLU A 184 -20.21 -0.77 -13.05
C GLU A 184 -19.39 -1.59 -14.05
N THR A 185 -18.23 -2.10 -13.61
CA THR A 185 -17.37 -3.03 -14.35
C THR A 185 -16.95 -4.19 -13.47
N ASP A 186 -16.75 -5.37 -14.09
CA ASP A 186 -16.32 -6.59 -13.39
C ASP A 186 -14.79 -6.70 -13.29
N GLU A 187 -14.05 -5.86 -14.00
CA GLU A 187 -12.60 -5.90 -14.08
C GLU A 187 -11.95 -4.64 -13.53
N SER A 188 -10.90 -4.82 -12.72
CA SER A 188 -10.07 -3.72 -12.28
C SER A 188 -9.31 -3.10 -13.47
N PRO A 189 -9.21 -1.78 -13.57
CA PRO A 189 -8.39 -1.12 -14.58
C PRO A 189 -6.87 -1.38 -14.37
N ARG A 190 -6.50 -1.91 -13.20
CA ARG A 190 -5.12 -2.26 -12.87
C ARG A 190 -4.89 -3.76 -13.04
N ASN A 191 -3.97 -4.12 -13.93
CA ASN A 191 -3.55 -5.50 -14.15
C ASN A 191 -2.11 -5.78 -13.72
N HIS A 192 -1.38 -4.77 -13.21
CA HIS A 192 0.03 -4.92 -12.80
C HIS A 192 0.35 -4.08 -11.55
N PHE A 193 1.43 -4.47 -10.88
CA PHE A 193 1.95 -3.77 -9.72
C PHE A 193 3.48 -3.89 -9.66
N PHE A 194 4.16 -2.78 -9.44
CA PHE A 194 5.61 -2.71 -9.26
C PHE A 194 5.96 -2.69 -7.78
N TYR A 195 6.87 -3.56 -7.37
CA TYR A 195 7.39 -3.61 -6.01
C TYR A 195 8.70 -2.83 -5.97
N VAL A 196 8.74 -1.79 -5.15
CA VAL A 196 9.88 -0.88 -5.05
C VAL A 196 10.40 -0.89 -3.61
N SER A 197 11.72 -0.97 -3.44
CA SER A 197 12.35 -0.88 -2.12
C SER A 197 12.36 0.55 -1.59
N ASP A 198 12.67 0.72 -0.30
CA ASP A 198 12.90 2.03 0.32
C ASP A 198 14.08 2.79 -0.32
N ASP A 199 14.98 2.06 -0.97
CA ASP A 199 16.12 2.62 -1.72
C ASP A 199 15.76 3.05 -3.14
N GLY A 200 14.53 2.77 -3.59
CA GLY A 200 14.02 3.11 -4.91
C GLY A 200 14.33 2.06 -5.98
N ASP A 201 14.78 0.87 -5.59
CA ASP A 201 15.06 -0.21 -6.52
C ASP A 201 13.77 -0.91 -6.93
N LEU A 202 13.65 -1.24 -8.22
CA LEU A 202 12.60 -2.12 -8.71
C LEU A 202 12.91 -3.56 -8.31
N THR A 203 12.23 -4.07 -7.30
CA THR A 203 12.50 -5.39 -6.74
C THR A 203 11.69 -6.50 -7.36
N ALA A 204 10.47 -6.20 -7.81
CA ALA A 204 9.61 -7.17 -8.46
C ALA A 204 8.53 -6.49 -9.32
N LEU A 205 7.91 -7.28 -10.19
CA LEU A 205 6.72 -6.93 -10.97
C LEU A 205 5.67 -8.03 -10.77
N ARG A 206 4.43 -7.65 -10.50
CA ARG A 206 3.27 -8.50 -10.67
C ARG A 206 2.51 -8.09 -11.93
N TYR A 207 2.15 -9.07 -12.75
CA TYR A 207 1.27 -8.92 -13.91
C TYR A 207 0.20 -10.01 -13.84
N ASP A 208 -1.05 -9.63 -13.69
CA ASP A 208 -2.15 -10.55 -13.37
C ASP A 208 -1.81 -11.48 -12.19
N ASN A 209 -1.67 -12.78 -12.46
CA ASN A 209 -1.31 -13.79 -11.48
C ASN A 209 0.20 -14.10 -11.45
N TRP A 210 0.98 -13.48 -12.32
CA TRP A 210 2.41 -13.76 -12.45
C TRP A 210 3.24 -12.74 -11.70
N LYS A 211 4.17 -13.20 -10.89
CA LYS A 211 5.12 -12.33 -10.20
C LYS A 211 6.55 -12.66 -10.60
N PHE A 212 7.27 -11.62 -11.00
CA PHE A 212 8.67 -11.65 -11.40
C PHE A 212 9.48 -10.96 -10.30
N VAL A 213 10.45 -11.65 -9.75
CA VAL A 213 11.31 -11.11 -8.68
C VAL A 213 12.70 -10.88 -9.23
N PHE A 214 13.16 -9.63 -9.22
CA PHE A 214 14.46 -9.20 -9.76
C PHE A 214 15.53 -9.12 -8.67
N LEU A 215 15.15 -8.57 -7.52
CA LEU A 215 15.93 -8.54 -6.29
C LEU A 215 15.13 -9.25 -5.21
N GLU A 216 15.80 -9.91 -4.27
CA GLU A 216 15.10 -10.58 -3.17
C GLU A 216 15.62 -10.17 -1.79
N GLN A 217 14.70 -9.95 -0.86
CA GLN A 217 15.02 -9.93 0.56
C GLN A 217 15.13 -11.37 1.06
N ARG A 218 16.35 -11.76 1.47
CA ARG A 218 16.65 -13.12 1.93
C ARG A 218 16.46 -13.32 3.43
N CYS A 219 16.36 -12.25 4.18
CA CYS A 219 16.13 -12.33 5.61
C CYS A 219 14.76 -12.96 5.88
N THR A 220 14.70 -13.83 6.89
CA THR A 220 13.47 -14.54 7.25
C THR A 220 12.51 -13.71 8.07
N GLY A 221 12.93 -12.54 8.53
CA GLY A 221 12.08 -11.63 9.30
C GLY A 221 12.79 -10.94 10.46
N THR A 222 12.02 -10.28 11.32
CA THR A 222 12.42 -9.46 12.47
C THR A 222 13.13 -8.16 12.07
N LEU A 223 13.73 -7.44 13.03
CA LEU A 223 14.49 -6.21 12.73
C LEU A 223 15.67 -6.43 11.78
N GLN A 224 16.14 -7.66 11.62
CA GLN A 224 17.22 -7.99 10.71
C GLN A 224 16.84 -7.68 9.25
N ILE A 225 15.55 -7.74 8.89
CA ILE A 225 15.07 -7.40 7.54
C ILE A 225 15.39 -5.94 7.14
N TRP A 226 15.61 -5.04 8.11
CA TRP A 226 15.99 -3.65 7.89
C TRP A 226 17.49 -3.46 7.74
N ALA A 227 18.28 -4.42 8.26
CA ALA A 227 19.73 -4.39 8.22
C ALA A 227 20.31 -5.14 7.01
N GLU A 228 19.60 -6.09 6.46
CA GLU A 228 20.06 -6.91 5.35
C GLU A 228 19.67 -6.29 4.00
N PRO A 229 20.60 -6.14 3.06
CA PRO A 229 20.32 -5.59 1.75
C PRO A 229 19.48 -6.54 0.90
N TYR A 230 18.80 -5.98 -0.10
CA TYR A 230 18.26 -6.77 -1.21
C TYR A 230 19.38 -7.38 -2.03
N VAL A 231 19.19 -8.61 -2.48
CA VAL A 231 20.16 -9.34 -3.31
C VAL A 231 19.67 -9.37 -4.75
N GLU A 232 20.48 -8.84 -5.66
CA GLU A 232 20.23 -8.91 -7.10
C GLU A 232 20.30 -10.36 -7.60
N LEU A 233 19.32 -10.77 -8.39
CA LEU A 233 19.25 -12.11 -8.96
C LEU A 233 19.81 -12.12 -10.39
N ARG A 234 20.72 -13.03 -10.70
CA ARG A 234 21.22 -13.22 -12.07
C ARG A 234 20.13 -13.69 -13.04
N VAL A 235 19.17 -14.44 -12.53
CA VAL A 235 17.96 -14.87 -13.23
C VAL A 235 16.79 -14.54 -12.34
N PRO A 236 15.83 -13.71 -12.81
CA PRO A 236 14.66 -13.40 -12.02
C PRO A 236 13.87 -14.66 -11.64
N LYS A 237 13.27 -14.67 -10.45
CA LYS A 237 12.34 -15.73 -10.04
C LYS A 237 10.96 -15.45 -10.65
N LEU A 238 10.21 -16.51 -10.87
CA LEU A 238 8.85 -16.48 -11.39
C LEU A 238 7.91 -17.23 -10.45
N PHE A 239 6.76 -16.63 -10.15
CA PHE A 239 5.71 -17.26 -9.36
C PHE A 239 4.35 -17.08 -10.04
N ASN A 240 3.49 -18.08 -9.93
CA ASN A 240 2.08 -17.98 -10.26
C ASN A 240 1.31 -17.85 -8.94
N LEU A 241 0.91 -16.62 -8.59
CA LEU A 241 0.26 -16.32 -7.31
C LEU A 241 -1.14 -16.95 -7.16
N ARG A 242 -1.72 -17.49 -8.23
CA ARG A 242 -2.99 -18.23 -8.16
C ARG A 242 -2.79 -19.65 -7.64
N THR A 243 -1.69 -20.31 -8.04
CA THR A 243 -1.38 -21.69 -7.65
C THR A 243 -0.38 -21.76 -6.50
N ASP A 244 0.45 -20.73 -6.35
CA ASP A 244 1.41 -20.56 -5.25
C ASP A 244 1.27 -19.14 -4.62
N PRO A 245 0.16 -18.88 -3.91
CA PRO A 245 -0.09 -17.56 -3.31
C PRO A 245 0.90 -17.20 -2.20
N TYR A 246 1.65 -18.19 -1.71
CA TYR A 246 2.63 -18.03 -0.63
C TYR A 246 4.07 -17.97 -1.13
N GLU A 247 4.29 -17.96 -2.45
CA GLU A 247 5.60 -17.81 -3.07
C GLU A 247 6.64 -18.81 -2.54
N ARG A 248 6.25 -20.08 -2.44
CA ARG A 248 7.09 -21.17 -1.86
C ARG A 248 7.71 -22.11 -2.88
N ALA A 249 7.30 -22.05 -4.14
CA ALA A 249 7.72 -22.99 -5.15
C ALA A 249 9.25 -23.04 -5.32
N ASP A 250 9.94 -21.89 -5.21
CA ASP A 250 11.40 -21.81 -5.32
C ASP A 250 12.16 -22.56 -4.19
N VAL A 251 11.50 -22.81 -3.06
CA VAL A 251 12.08 -23.46 -1.87
C VAL A 251 11.58 -24.88 -1.68
N THR A 252 10.34 -25.17 -2.06
CA THR A 252 9.67 -26.45 -1.74
C THR A 252 9.48 -27.38 -2.93
N SER A 253 9.64 -26.89 -4.17
CA SER A 253 9.47 -27.71 -5.37
C SER A 253 10.80 -28.22 -5.91
N ASN A 254 10.88 -29.52 -6.18
CA ASN A 254 12.04 -30.16 -6.82
C ASN A 254 12.16 -29.80 -8.31
N THR A 255 11.08 -29.36 -8.95
CA THR A 255 10.99 -29.07 -10.39
C THR A 255 10.79 -27.58 -10.69
N TYR A 256 11.07 -26.71 -9.72
CA TYR A 256 10.83 -25.27 -9.87
C TYR A 256 11.57 -24.67 -11.07
N TYR A 257 12.84 -25.01 -11.26
CA TYR A 257 13.63 -24.47 -12.35
C TYR A 257 13.20 -24.97 -13.73
N ASP A 258 12.81 -26.25 -13.84
CA ASP A 258 12.26 -26.81 -15.08
C ASP A 258 10.95 -26.09 -15.43
N TRP A 259 10.05 -25.96 -14.46
CA TRP A 259 8.80 -25.22 -14.60
C TRP A 259 9.04 -23.75 -14.99
N MET A 260 9.98 -23.05 -14.37
CA MET A 260 10.32 -21.68 -14.69
C MET A 260 10.85 -21.53 -16.12
N LEU A 261 11.70 -22.46 -16.57
CA LEU A 261 12.23 -22.46 -17.95
C LEU A 261 11.13 -22.71 -18.97
N ASP A 262 10.17 -23.59 -18.68
CA ASP A 262 9.00 -23.82 -19.52
C ASP A 262 8.11 -22.55 -19.67
N HIS A 263 8.20 -21.62 -18.70
CA HIS A 263 7.42 -20.39 -18.66
C HIS A 263 8.25 -19.13 -18.99
N VAL A 264 9.47 -19.27 -19.50
CA VAL A 264 10.38 -18.15 -19.79
C VAL A 264 9.79 -17.13 -20.77
N PHE A 265 8.87 -17.55 -21.64
CA PHE A 265 8.18 -16.66 -22.59
C PHE A 265 7.41 -15.52 -21.88
N LEU A 266 7.03 -15.68 -20.62
CA LEU A 266 6.36 -14.65 -19.82
C LEU A 266 7.26 -13.46 -19.48
N PHE A 267 8.58 -13.61 -19.58
CA PHE A 267 9.50 -12.50 -19.35
C PHE A 267 9.41 -11.41 -20.46
N VAL A 268 8.93 -11.77 -21.65
CA VAL A 268 8.77 -10.82 -22.75
C VAL A 268 7.73 -9.73 -22.43
N PRO A 269 6.47 -10.07 -22.06
CA PRO A 269 5.53 -9.05 -21.63
C PRO A 269 5.98 -8.34 -20.34
N ALA A 270 6.65 -9.01 -19.41
CA ALA A 270 7.18 -8.39 -18.20
C ALA A 270 8.18 -7.28 -18.53
N GLN A 271 9.09 -7.51 -19.48
CA GLN A 271 10.02 -6.47 -19.97
C GLN A 271 9.30 -5.26 -20.55
N ALA A 272 8.19 -5.47 -21.28
CA ALA A 272 7.40 -4.36 -21.84
C ALA A 272 6.77 -3.49 -20.73
N TYR A 273 6.26 -4.09 -19.65
CA TYR A 273 5.77 -3.33 -18.48
C TYR A 273 6.86 -2.50 -17.82
N VAL A 274 8.04 -3.11 -17.59
CA VAL A 274 9.19 -2.41 -17.01
C VAL A 274 9.66 -1.27 -17.90
N ALA A 275 9.77 -1.51 -19.23
CA ALA A 275 10.17 -0.46 -20.18
C ALA A 275 9.20 0.73 -20.14
N LYS A 276 7.89 0.48 -20.15
CA LYS A 276 6.87 1.52 -20.07
C LYS A 276 6.95 2.31 -18.74
N MET A 277 7.21 1.66 -17.63
CA MET A 277 7.43 2.33 -16.33
C MET A 277 8.69 3.22 -16.40
N LEU A 278 9.81 2.72 -16.96
CA LEU A 278 11.03 3.50 -17.07
C LEU A 278 10.86 4.74 -17.98
N GLU A 279 10.03 4.67 -19.02
CA GLU A 279 9.68 5.83 -19.84
C GLU A 279 9.03 6.94 -19.02
N THR A 280 8.18 6.59 -18.04
CA THR A 280 7.58 7.59 -17.16
C THR A 280 8.62 8.28 -16.27
N LEU A 281 9.64 7.56 -15.82
CA LEU A 281 10.73 8.12 -15.00
C LEU A 281 11.69 9.01 -15.81
N VAL A 282 11.77 8.82 -17.14
CA VAL A 282 12.51 9.73 -18.03
C VAL A 282 11.75 11.06 -18.17
N GLU A 283 10.43 11.02 -18.34
CA GLU A 283 9.58 12.22 -18.45
C GLU A 283 9.43 12.91 -17.08
N PHE A 284 9.28 12.14 -16.01
CA PHE A 284 9.07 12.60 -14.63
C PHE A 284 10.12 11.97 -13.70
N PRO A 285 11.33 12.52 -13.65
CA PRO A 285 12.40 11.98 -12.80
C PRO A 285 12.02 11.94 -11.33
N GLN A 286 12.56 10.96 -10.60
CA GLN A 286 12.39 10.84 -9.17
C GLN A 286 12.76 12.13 -8.46
N ARG A 287 11.86 12.67 -7.64
CA ARG A 287 12.08 13.89 -6.86
C ARG A 287 12.72 13.62 -5.51
N GLN A 288 12.43 12.44 -4.95
CA GLN A 288 12.95 12.01 -3.66
C GLN A 288 14.09 11.03 -3.87
N LYS A 289 15.22 11.29 -3.24
CA LYS A 289 16.36 10.36 -3.22
C LYS A 289 16.18 9.38 -2.07
N SER A 290 16.62 8.14 -2.26
CA SER A 290 16.61 7.13 -1.22
C SER A 290 17.42 7.59 0.02
N ALA A 291 17.02 7.07 1.18
CA ALA A 291 17.71 7.37 2.44
C ALA A 291 18.98 6.53 2.67
N SER A 292 19.28 5.57 1.79
CA SER A 292 20.44 4.68 1.93
C SER A 292 21.77 5.45 1.85
N PHE A 293 22.72 5.03 2.68
CA PHE A 293 24.07 5.56 2.72
C PHE A 293 24.96 4.79 1.73
N SER A 294 25.10 5.31 0.51
CA SER A 294 26.19 4.87 -0.38
C SER A 294 27.26 5.97 -0.49
N MET A 295 28.51 5.57 -0.70
CA MET A 295 29.61 6.54 -0.90
C MET A 295 29.35 7.42 -2.12
N ASP A 296 28.72 6.90 -3.17
CA ASP A 296 28.37 7.66 -4.37
C ASP A 296 27.35 8.76 -4.07
N GLN A 297 26.37 8.49 -3.19
CA GLN A 297 25.41 9.51 -2.75
C GLN A 297 26.05 10.58 -1.86
N VAL A 298 27.03 10.21 -1.03
CA VAL A 298 27.79 11.18 -0.22
C VAL A 298 28.63 12.06 -1.13
N LEU A 299 29.30 11.48 -2.13
CA LEU A 299 30.09 12.22 -3.12
C LEU A 299 29.21 13.14 -3.97
N ALA A 300 28.05 12.70 -4.42
CA ALA A 300 27.09 13.52 -5.16
C ALA A 300 26.59 14.71 -4.33
N LYS A 301 26.28 14.49 -3.04
CA LYS A 301 25.88 15.57 -2.12
C LYS A 301 27.00 16.59 -1.89
N LEU A 302 28.27 16.15 -1.80
CA LEU A 302 29.41 17.02 -1.68
C LEU A 302 29.67 17.86 -2.94
N GLN A 303 29.47 17.27 -4.13
CA GLN A 303 29.57 17.96 -5.41
C GLN A 303 28.48 19.01 -5.59
N ASP A 304 27.23 18.69 -5.23
CA ASP A 304 26.10 19.62 -5.25
C ASP A 304 26.30 20.81 -4.26
N ALA A 305 26.88 20.55 -3.10
CA ALA A 305 27.18 21.60 -2.11
C ALA A 305 28.26 22.56 -2.60
N THR A 306 29.28 22.06 -3.31
CA THR A 306 30.37 22.87 -3.87
C THR A 306 29.91 23.72 -5.05
N THR A 307 28.97 23.23 -5.88
CA THR A 307 28.40 23.98 -7.01
C THR A 307 27.40 25.08 -6.58
N ARG A 308 26.81 24.99 -5.39
CA ARG A 308 25.90 26.02 -4.84
C ARG A 308 26.64 27.14 -4.06
N SER A 309 27.89 26.93 -3.77
CA SER A 309 28.72 27.92 -3.05
C SER A 309 29.72 28.69 -3.96
N SER A 310 29.68 28.41 -5.25
CA SER A 310 30.36 29.17 -6.33
C SER A 310 29.32 30.00 -7.12
#